data_26d55de449c40d86c96cafbed668f477
#
_entry.id   26d55de449c40d86c96cafbed668f477
#
_cell.length_a   1.000
_cell.length_b   1.000
_cell.length_c   1.000
_cell.angle_alpha   90.00
_cell.angle_beta   90.00
_cell.angle_gamma   90.00
#
_symmetry.space_group_name_H-M   'P 1'
#
loop_
_entity.id
_entity.type
_entity.pdbx_description
1 polymer ?
#
loop_
_entity_poly.entity_id
_entity_poly.type
_entity_poly.pdbx_seq_one_letter_code
_entity_poly.pdbx_strand_id
1 'polypeptide(L)'
;MIILFKKIKSYLLKEQYRPSFAGLFINPFYFARKAIYKNIRIYSKNITGTTLDIGCGSKPYASLFPTDKYIGMDIEVSGHKHTDSNIDVFYNGSEIPFKDDSFDSIVCFEVLEHVFNPDVFLKEAIRVLKPGGSAIFTVPFIWDEHEQPYDYARYSSFGLKYLFEKSGFTIRDNRKYLCDLRLFALLANAYIYKIIRKLIPNKMSYLFILPLTAINNFLGHVFYLFPKNEDLYYGNIFHLLKE
;
A
#
# COMPACT_ATOMS: atom_id res chain seq x y z
N MET A 1 -6.76 27.90 16.81
CA MET A 1 -6.95 27.62 15.38
C MET A 1 -5.92 26.62 14.83
N ILE A 2 -4.61 26.83 14.98
CA ILE A 2 -3.53 25.95 14.47
C ILE A 2 -3.63 24.50 15.01
N ILE A 3 -3.91 24.33 16.30
CA ILE A 3 -4.04 22.99 16.94
C ILE A 3 -5.22 22.21 16.37
N LEU A 4 -6.35 22.87 16.12
CA LEU A 4 -7.53 22.25 15.52
C LEU A 4 -7.25 21.80 14.08
N PHE A 5 -6.57 22.62 13.27
CA PHE A 5 -6.15 22.26 11.91
C PHE A 5 -5.22 21.04 11.90
N LYS A 6 -4.24 20.96 12.80
CA LYS A 6 -3.35 19.80 12.94
C LYS A 6 -4.12 18.53 13.29
N LYS A 7 -5.09 18.62 14.22
CA LYS A 7 -5.94 17.48 14.61
C LYS A 7 -6.81 17.00 13.44
N ILE A 8 -7.42 17.91 12.68
CA ILE A 8 -8.22 17.56 11.49
C ILE A 8 -7.34 16.92 10.42
N LYS A 9 -6.17 17.49 10.12
CA LYS A 9 -5.23 16.91 9.15
C LYS A 9 -4.80 15.51 9.55
N SER A 10 -4.44 15.29 10.81
CA SER A 10 -4.07 13.97 11.35
C SER A 10 -5.22 12.98 11.27
N TYR A 11 -6.46 13.41 11.56
CA TYR A 11 -7.65 12.56 11.43
C TYR A 11 -7.90 12.16 9.97
N LEU A 12 -7.85 13.09 9.03
CA LEU A 12 -8.03 12.81 7.60
C LEU A 12 -6.95 11.87 7.07
N LEU A 13 -5.70 12.07 7.47
CA LEU A 13 -4.59 11.18 7.11
C LEU A 13 -4.81 9.76 7.66
N LYS A 14 -5.28 9.65 8.92
CA LYS A 14 -5.65 8.36 9.49
C LYS A 14 -6.76 7.68 8.68
N GLU A 15 -7.84 8.40 8.33
CA GLU A 15 -8.94 7.86 7.54
C GLU A 15 -8.53 7.52 6.09
N GLN A 16 -7.48 8.16 5.57
CA GLN A 16 -6.93 7.83 4.25
C GLN A 16 -6.28 6.45 4.22
N TYR A 17 -5.55 6.04 5.25
CA TYR A 17 -4.79 4.78 5.28
C TYR A 17 -5.41 3.70 6.16
N ARG A 18 -6.06 4.10 7.25
CA ARG A 18 -6.67 3.20 8.25
C ARG A 18 -8.13 3.58 8.47
N PRO A 19 -8.98 3.45 7.42
CA PRO A 19 -10.34 3.97 7.45
C PRO A 19 -11.20 3.27 8.51
N SER A 20 -11.85 4.09 9.33
CA SER A 20 -12.93 3.71 10.23
C SER A 20 -14.27 3.67 9.49
N PHE A 21 -15.39 3.64 10.22
CA PHE A 21 -16.70 3.82 9.60
C PHE A 21 -16.86 5.21 8.95
N ALA A 22 -16.25 6.24 9.52
CA ALA A 22 -16.28 7.58 8.92
C ALA A 22 -15.60 7.65 7.55
N GLY A 23 -14.59 6.79 7.33
CA GLY A 23 -13.94 6.67 6.02
C GLY A 23 -14.88 6.34 4.86
N LEU A 24 -16.01 5.70 5.14
CA LEU A 24 -17.07 5.47 4.15
C LEU A 24 -17.54 6.74 3.45
N PHE A 25 -17.59 7.85 4.20
CA PHE A 25 -18.12 9.13 3.73
C PHE A 25 -17.05 10.07 3.18
N ILE A 26 -15.81 9.92 3.64
CA ILE A 26 -14.74 10.90 3.36
C ILE A 26 -13.56 10.32 2.58
N ASN A 27 -13.52 9.00 2.34
CA ASN A 27 -12.46 8.35 1.58
C ASN A 27 -13.02 7.69 0.30
N PRO A 28 -12.77 8.26 -0.88
CA PRO A 28 -13.20 7.67 -2.15
C PRO A 28 -12.68 6.24 -2.36
N PHE A 29 -11.51 5.94 -1.81
CA PHE A 29 -10.83 4.64 -1.95
C PHE A 29 -11.01 3.74 -0.72
N TYR A 30 -12.13 3.90 -0.01
CA TYR A 30 -12.42 3.22 1.25
C TYR A 30 -12.18 1.72 1.20
N PHE A 31 -12.70 1.02 0.19
CA PHE A 31 -12.61 -0.44 0.12
C PHE A 31 -11.19 -0.93 -0.05
N ALA A 32 -10.37 -0.30 -0.93
CA ALA A 32 -8.96 -0.64 -1.09
C ALA A 32 -8.20 -0.42 0.22
N ARG A 33 -8.29 0.79 0.77
CA ARG A 33 -7.55 1.17 1.99
C ARG A 33 -7.94 0.31 3.19
N LYS A 34 -9.23 -0.02 3.32
CA LYS A 34 -9.73 -0.93 4.36
C LYS A 34 -9.21 -2.36 4.18
N ALA A 35 -9.16 -2.85 2.94
CA ALA A 35 -8.66 -4.18 2.63
C ALA A 35 -7.15 -4.28 2.88
N ILE A 36 -6.36 -3.31 2.40
CA ILE A 36 -4.91 -3.22 2.66
C ILE A 36 -4.65 -3.21 4.18
N TYR A 37 -5.24 -2.26 4.91
CA TYR A 37 -5.06 -2.15 6.36
C TYR A 37 -5.40 -3.44 7.11
N LYS A 38 -6.54 -4.08 6.77
CA LYS A 38 -6.96 -5.34 7.39
C LYS A 38 -5.93 -6.45 7.17
N ASN A 39 -5.41 -6.58 5.96
CA ASN A 39 -4.45 -7.62 5.62
C ASN A 39 -3.07 -7.35 6.24
N ILE A 40 -2.55 -6.11 6.18
CA ILE A 40 -1.32 -5.74 6.89
C ILE A 40 -1.44 -6.09 8.39
N ARG A 41 -2.56 -5.76 9.03
CA ARG A 41 -2.79 -6.06 10.46
C ARG A 41 -2.79 -7.56 10.77
N ILE A 42 -3.23 -8.42 9.85
CA ILE A 42 -3.19 -9.88 10.04
C ILE A 42 -1.75 -10.37 10.14
N TYR A 43 -0.86 -9.85 9.30
CA TYR A 43 0.53 -10.26 9.22
C TYR A 43 1.48 -9.46 10.12
N SER A 44 1.02 -8.35 10.70
CA SER A 44 1.89 -7.42 11.45
C SER A 44 2.66 -8.08 12.60
N LYS A 45 2.10 -9.09 13.22
CA LYS A 45 2.76 -9.87 14.31
C LYS A 45 4.01 -10.65 13.86
N ASN A 46 4.16 -10.86 12.55
CA ASN A 46 5.32 -11.56 11.97
C ASN A 46 6.50 -10.61 11.71
N ILE A 47 6.32 -9.31 11.92
CA ILE A 47 7.33 -8.26 11.73
C ILE A 47 7.81 -7.81 13.10
N THR A 48 9.08 -8.06 13.38
CA THR A 48 9.71 -7.81 14.69
C THR A 48 11.13 -7.30 14.52
N GLY A 49 11.79 -6.93 15.61
CA GLY A 49 13.18 -6.48 15.61
C GLY A 49 13.41 -5.16 14.87
N THR A 50 14.54 -5.03 14.22
CA THR A 50 14.85 -3.87 13.37
C THR A 50 14.21 -4.04 12.01
N THR A 51 13.26 -3.16 11.68
CA THR A 51 12.43 -3.25 10.47
C THR A 51 12.77 -2.14 9.48
N LEU A 52 12.94 -2.50 8.20
CA LEU A 52 13.02 -1.57 7.07
C LEU A 52 11.65 -1.48 6.37
N ASP A 53 11.14 -0.26 6.23
CA ASP A 53 9.95 0.06 5.42
C ASP A 53 10.43 0.67 4.10
N ILE A 54 10.32 -0.09 3.00
CA ILE A 54 10.75 0.33 1.67
C ILE A 54 9.58 1.00 0.95
N GLY A 55 9.76 2.25 0.51
CA GLY A 55 8.70 3.08 -0.02
C GLY A 55 7.74 3.55 1.09
N CYS A 56 8.33 4.00 2.20
CA CYS A 56 7.61 4.23 3.45
C CYS A 56 6.63 5.39 3.43
N GLY A 57 6.77 6.35 2.53
CA GLY A 57 5.99 7.58 2.49
C GLY A 57 5.89 8.26 3.86
N SER A 58 4.69 8.38 4.39
CA SER A 58 4.43 8.95 5.73
C SER A 58 4.43 7.92 6.86
N LYS A 59 4.84 6.68 6.61
CA LYS A 59 4.83 5.53 7.55
C LYS A 59 3.43 5.26 8.17
N PRO A 60 2.37 5.15 7.35
CA PRO A 60 1.00 5.12 7.87
C PRO A 60 0.68 3.87 8.68
N TYR A 61 1.46 2.80 8.52
CA TYR A 61 1.25 1.50 9.17
C TYR A 61 2.27 1.19 10.28
N ALA A 62 3.27 2.04 10.51
CA ALA A 62 4.36 1.77 11.47
C ALA A 62 3.86 1.34 12.86
N SER A 63 2.80 1.97 13.37
CA SER A 63 2.24 1.65 14.69
C SER A 63 1.55 0.28 14.79
N LEU A 64 1.48 -0.49 13.70
CA LEU A 64 0.91 -1.84 13.71
C LEU A 64 1.96 -2.91 14.07
N PHE A 65 3.24 -2.58 13.96
CA PHE A 65 4.32 -3.55 14.06
C PHE A 65 4.97 -3.50 15.44
N PRO A 66 5.12 -4.65 16.10
CA PRO A 66 5.84 -4.76 17.37
C PRO A 66 7.36 -4.81 17.15
N THR A 67 7.92 -3.74 16.59
CA THR A 67 9.33 -3.63 16.20
C THR A 67 10.12 -2.82 17.23
N ASP A 68 11.39 -3.18 17.44
CA ASP A 68 12.31 -2.45 18.31
C ASP A 68 12.76 -1.13 17.64
N LYS A 69 12.97 -1.19 16.33
CA LYS A 69 13.36 -0.04 15.51
C LYS A 69 12.68 -0.10 14.15
N TYR A 70 12.10 1.01 13.72
CA TYR A 70 11.41 1.14 12.42
C TYR A 70 12.07 2.22 11.59
N ILE A 71 12.72 1.83 10.49
CA ILE A 71 13.46 2.72 9.59
C ILE A 71 12.67 2.80 8.29
N GLY A 72 12.23 4.01 7.92
CA GLY A 72 11.56 4.27 6.66
C GLY A 72 12.53 4.77 5.60
N MET A 73 12.53 4.10 4.48
CA MET A 73 13.33 4.46 3.30
C MET A 73 12.41 4.76 2.12
N ASP A 74 12.76 5.77 1.34
CA ASP A 74 12.01 6.14 0.13
C ASP A 74 12.94 6.69 -0.95
N ILE A 75 12.44 6.86 -2.18
CA ILE A 75 13.17 7.49 -3.28
C ILE A 75 12.98 9.02 -3.24
N GLU A 76 13.98 9.77 -3.69
CA GLU A 76 13.90 11.24 -3.74
C GLU A 76 12.88 11.73 -4.79
N VAL A 77 12.82 11.05 -5.92
CA VAL A 77 11.98 11.42 -7.07
C VAL A 77 10.90 10.36 -7.27
N SER A 78 9.67 10.69 -6.91
CA SER A 78 8.49 9.84 -7.11
C SER A 78 7.34 10.65 -7.69
N GLY A 79 6.19 10.00 -7.96
CA GLY A 79 4.94 10.67 -8.32
C GLY A 79 4.34 11.52 -7.19
N HIS A 80 4.91 11.47 -5.99
CA HIS A 80 4.46 12.20 -4.80
C HIS A 80 5.45 13.28 -4.35
N LYS A 81 4.90 14.33 -3.71
CA LYS A 81 5.70 15.31 -2.98
C LYS A 81 5.95 14.84 -1.56
N HIS A 82 7.21 14.75 -1.15
CA HIS A 82 7.62 14.32 0.21
C HIS A 82 7.49 15.41 1.30
N THR A 83 6.62 16.40 1.12
CA THR A 83 6.53 17.60 1.97
C THR A 83 6.13 17.38 3.44
N ASP A 84 5.58 16.20 3.77
CA ASP A 84 5.15 15.83 5.14
C ASP A 84 5.62 14.40 5.51
N SER A 85 6.69 13.92 4.89
CA SER A 85 7.18 12.55 5.05
C SER A 85 8.08 12.42 6.28
N ASN A 86 7.94 11.30 6.99
CA ASN A 86 8.84 10.89 8.07
C ASN A 86 9.90 9.91 7.54
N ILE A 87 10.49 10.22 6.37
CA ILE A 87 11.52 9.38 5.74
C ILE A 87 12.80 9.53 6.53
N ASP A 88 13.43 8.41 6.89
CA ASP A 88 14.71 8.41 7.61
C ASP A 88 15.88 8.38 6.62
N VAL A 89 15.72 7.69 5.48
CA VAL A 89 16.77 7.50 4.48
C VAL A 89 16.19 7.62 3.09
N PHE A 90 16.82 8.44 2.24
CA PHE A 90 16.55 8.47 0.81
C PHE A 90 17.54 7.59 0.06
N TYR A 91 17.10 6.97 -1.04
CA TYR A 91 17.96 6.17 -1.91
C TYR A 91 17.61 6.37 -3.40
N ASN A 92 18.45 5.83 -4.27
CA ASN A 92 18.37 6.04 -5.72
C ASN A 92 17.40 5.09 -6.46
N GLY A 93 16.68 4.22 -5.74
CA GLY A 93 15.78 3.22 -6.32
C GLY A 93 16.45 1.93 -6.81
N SER A 94 17.77 1.82 -6.76
CA SER A 94 18.52 0.64 -7.22
C SER A 94 19.29 -0.07 -6.11
N GLU A 95 20.11 0.64 -5.36
CA GLU A 95 20.95 0.07 -4.30
C GLU A 95 20.44 0.53 -2.93
N ILE A 96 20.09 -0.41 -2.06
CA ILE A 96 19.65 -0.13 -0.70
C ILE A 96 20.87 0.20 0.16
N PRO A 97 20.99 1.43 0.75
CA PRO A 97 22.21 1.93 1.37
C PRO A 97 22.46 1.35 2.78
N PHE A 98 22.30 0.05 2.92
CA PHE A 98 22.54 -0.71 4.14
C PHE A 98 23.38 -1.95 3.83
N LYS A 99 24.12 -2.41 4.83
CA LYS A 99 24.92 -3.64 4.74
C LYS A 99 24.04 -4.86 4.61
N ASP A 100 24.62 -5.95 4.13
CA ASP A 100 23.97 -7.27 4.13
C ASP A 100 23.50 -7.62 5.55
N ASP A 101 22.39 -8.35 5.64
CA ASP A 101 21.86 -8.91 6.88
C ASP A 101 21.65 -7.86 7.99
N SER A 102 21.21 -6.65 7.64
CA SER A 102 21.04 -5.54 8.57
C SER A 102 19.69 -5.53 9.28
N PHE A 103 18.66 -6.16 8.68
CA PHE A 103 17.27 -6.07 9.16
C PHE A 103 16.69 -7.42 9.53
N ASP A 104 15.97 -7.47 10.65
CA ASP A 104 15.21 -8.64 11.07
C ASP A 104 13.92 -8.78 10.25
N SER A 105 13.37 -7.65 9.80
CA SER A 105 12.15 -7.62 9.01
C SER A 105 12.16 -6.54 7.93
N ILE A 106 11.40 -6.78 6.85
CA ILE A 106 11.13 -5.80 5.80
C ILE A 106 9.62 -5.67 5.59
N VAL A 107 9.15 -4.46 5.34
CA VAL A 107 7.80 -4.19 4.83
C VAL A 107 7.88 -3.33 3.57
N CYS A 108 6.97 -3.60 2.61
CA CYS A 108 6.93 -2.90 1.33
C CYS A 108 5.48 -2.90 0.82
N PHE A 109 4.81 -1.73 0.86
CA PHE A 109 3.38 -1.65 0.63
C PHE A 109 3.04 -0.77 -0.57
N GLU A 110 2.49 -1.39 -1.64
CA GLU A 110 2.08 -0.69 -2.87
C GLU A 110 3.28 0.10 -3.47
N VAL A 111 4.40 -0.61 -3.72
CA VAL A 111 5.65 -0.04 -4.24
C VAL A 111 6.17 -0.81 -5.45
N LEU A 112 6.04 -2.15 -5.46
CA LEU A 112 6.66 -3.00 -6.48
C LEU A 112 6.15 -2.69 -7.89
N GLU A 113 4.94 -2.21 -8.04
CA GLU A 113 4.36 -1.72 -9.29
C GLU A 113 5.08 -0.49 -9.86
N HIS A 114 5.74 0.28 -8.99
CA HIS A 114 6.51 1.49 -9.33
C HIS A 114 7.99 1.21 -9.54
N VAL A 115 8.41 -0.05 -9.45
CA VAL A 115 9.80 -0.46 -9.64
C VAL A 115 10.01 -0.91 -11.08
N PHE A 116 10.85 -0.16 -11.83
CA PHE A 116 11.14 -0.48 -13.23
C PHE A 116 11.91 -1.80 -13.39
N ASN A 117 12.83 -2.10 -12.47
CA ASN A 117 13.61 -3.35 -12.47
C ASN A 117 13.37 -4.16 -11.19
N PRO A 118 12.31 -4.96 -11.11
CA PRO A 118 11.93 -5.72 -9.91
C PRO A 118 12.97 -6.76 -9.51
N ASP A 119 13.71 -7.33 -10.45
CA ASP A 119 14.76 -8.33 -10.14
C ASP A 119 15.90 -7.72 -9.31
N VAL A 120 16.36 -6.53 -9.66
CA VAL A 120 17.41 -5.81 -8.90
C VAL A 120 16.87 -5.40 -7.53
N PHE A 121 15.69 -4.81 -7.49
CA PHE A 121 15.04 -4.37 -6.25
C PHE A 121 14.86 -5.50 -5.24
N LEU A 122 14.33 -6.65 -5.67
CA LEU A 122 14.08 -7.79 -4.80
C LEU A 122 15.39 -8.46 -4.33
N LYS A 123 16.44 -8.48 -5.17
CA LYS A 123 17.78 -8.92 -4.77
C LYS A 123 18.38 -8.03 -3.67
N GLU A 124 18.19 -6.72 -3.76
CA GLU A 124 18.64 -5.80 -2.73
C GLU A 124 17.82 -5.96 -1.43
N ALA A 125 16.49 -6.13 -1.56
CA ALA A 125 15.64 -6.38 -0.40
C ALA A 125 16.05 -7.65 0.37
N ILE A 126 16.30 -8.76 -0.34
CA ILE A 126 16.75 -10.00 0.32
C ILE A 126 18.20 -9.90 0.82
N ARG A 127 19.06 -9.12 0.16
CA ARG A 127 20.44 -8.89 0.61
C ARG A 127 20.49 -8.28 2.00
N VAL A 128 19.72 -7.23 2.23
CA VAL A 128 19.71 -6.51 3.51
C VAL A 128 18.90 -7.21 4.61
N LEU A 129 18.06 -8.18 4.28
CA LEU A 129 17.31 -8.99 5.23
C LEU A 129 18.22 -10.09 5.79
N LYS A 130 18.18 -10.31 7.11
CA LYS A 130 18.94 -11.39 7.77
C LYS A 130 18.42 -12.77 7.37
N PRO A 131 19.26 -13.82 7.38
CA PRO A 131 18.78 -15.22 7.35
C PRO A 131 17.74 -15.46 8.45
N GLY A 132 16.64 -16.13 8.13
CA GLY A 132 15.48 -16.30 9.01
C GLY A 132 14.59 -15.04 9.12
N GLY A 133 14.95 -13.95 8.48
CA GLY A 133 14.19 -12.71 8.51
C GLY A 133 12.88 -12.79 7.72
N SER A 134 11.92 -11.94 8.10
CA SER A 134 10.55 -11.92 7.59
C SER A 134 10.28 -10.68 6.73
N ALA A 135 9.56 -10.84 5.61
CA ALA A 135 9.15 -9.71 4.79
C ALA A 135 7.66 -9.75 4.45
N ILE A 136 7.02 -8.58 4.41
CA ILE A 136 5.62 -8.43 3.97
C ILE A 136 5.57 -7.46 2.79
N PHE A 137 4.98 -7.92 1.69
CA PHE A 137 4.73 -7.10 0.50
C PHE A 137 3.24 -7.04 0.21
N THR A 138 2.72 -5.84 -0.12
CA THR A 138 1.43 -5.69 -0.80
C THR A 138 1.64 -5.12 -2.19
N VAL A 139 0.89 -5.64 -3.17
CA VAL A 139 1.00 -5.23 -4.57
C VAL A 139 -0.40 -5.25 -5.20
N PRO A 140 -0.84 -4.17 -5.87
CA PRO A 140 -2.12 -4.13 -6.56
C PRO A 140 -2.09 -5.00 -7.81
N PHE A 141 -3.26 -5.57 -8.15
CA PHE A 141 -3.47 -6.28 -9.42
C PHE A 141 -4.47 -5.55 -10.31
N ILE A 142 -5.65 -5.25 -9.81
CA ILE A 142 -6.65 -4.48 -10.55
C ILE A 142 -6.71 -3.08 -9.96
N TRP A 143 -6.00 -2.16 -10.59
CA TRP A 143 -5.99 -0.75 -10.24
C TRP A 143 -5.68 0.12 -11.47
N ASP A 144 -6.07 1.39 -11.42
CA ASP A 144 -5.78 2.35 -12.47
C ASP A 144 -4.32 2.83 -12.44
N GLU A 145 -3.85 3.44 -13.53
CA GLU A 145 -2.53 4.09 -13.56
C GLU A 145 -2.48 5.27 -12.59
N HIS A 146 -1.46 5.30 -11.75
CA HIS A 146 -1.25 6.35 -10.75
C HIS A 146 0.25 6.66 -10.62
N GLU A 147 0.61 7.70 -9.87
CA GLU A 147 2.00 8.17 -9.69
C GLU A 147 2.78 8.36 -11.00
N GLN A 148 2.07 8.73 -12.06
CA GLN A 148 2.65 8.93 -13.39
C GLN A 148 3.86 9.86 -13.37
N PRO A 149 4.94 9.53 -14.14
CA PRO A 149 5.05 8.44 -15.11
C PRO A 149 5.63 7.13 -14.55
N TYR A 150 5.67 6.93 -13.24
CA TYR A 150 6.41 5.84 -12.57
C TYR A 150 5.52 4.63 -12.21
N ASP A 151 4.53 4.31 -13.01
CA ASP A 151 3.64 3.16 -12.81
C ASP A 151 3.89 2.12 -13.92
N TYR A 152 4.64 1.05 -13.61
CA TYR A 152 5.22 0.17 -14.62
C TYR A 152 4.53 -1.17 -14.76
N ALA A 153 3.88 -1.70 -13.70
CA ALA A 153 3.41 -3.07 -13.75
C ALA A 153 2.15 -3.36 -12.93
N ARG A 154 1.43 -4.40 -13.37
CA ARG A 154 0.36 -5.07 -12.64
C ARG A 154 0.66 -6.56 -12.63
N TYR A 155 1.05 -7.07 -11.48
CA TYR A 155 1.44 -8.47 -11.33
C TYR A 155 0.28 -9.33 -10.85
N SER A 156 0.00 -10.43 -11.55
CA SER A 156 -0.86 -11.48 -11.02
C SER A 156 -0.20 -12.17 -9.80
N SER A 157 -0.99 -12.89 -9.00
CA SER A 157 -0.43 -13.67 -7.88
C SER A 157 0.64 -14.67 -8.31
N PHE A 158 0.49 -15.25 -9.51
CA PHE A 158 1.49 -16.18 -10.08
C PHE A 158 2.76 -15.46 -10.52
N GLY A 159 2.65 -14.26 -11.10
CA GLY A 159 3.80 -13.44 -11.46
C GLY A 159 4.60 -13.01 -10.24
N LEU A 160 3.91 -12.57 -9.17
CA LEU A 160 4.56 -12.23 -7.90
C LEU A 160 5.26 -13.44 -7.27
N LYS A 161 4.59 -14.60 -7.24
CA LYS A 161 5.19 -15.83 -6.74
C LYS A 161 6.51 -16.13 -7.46
N TYR A 162 6.48 -16.11 -8.79
CA TYR A 162 7.70 -16.35 -9.59
C TYR A 162 8.81 -15.34 -9.27
N LEU A 163 8.49 -14.04 -9.19
CA LEU A 163 9.47 -12.99 -8.89
C LEU A 163 10.12 -13.18 -7.52
N PHE A 164 9.32 -13.45 -6.48
CA PHE A 164 9.83 -13.64 -5.12
C PHE A 164 10.71 -14.90 -5.02
N GLU A 165 10.24 -16.05 -5.55
CA GLU A 165 11.01 -17.31 -5.53
C GLU A 165 12.32 -17.17 -6.33
N LYS A 166 12.28 -16.56 -7.52
CA LYS A 166 13.47 -16.27 -8.34
C LYS A 166 14.50 -15.39 -7.62
N SER A 167 14.02 -14.49 -6.77
CA SER A 167 14.90 -13.58 -6.00
C SER A 167 15.49 -14.21 -4.75
N GLY A 168 15.09 -15.45 -4.40
CA GLY A 168 15.58 -16.20 -3.24
C GLY A 168 14.69 -16.11 -2.00
N PHE A 169 13.50 -15.52 -2.09
CA PHE A 169 12.52 -15.58 -1.01
C PHE A 169 11.76 -16.90 -0.99
N THR A 170 11.52 -17.42 0.21
CA THR A 170 10.55 -18.51 0.45
C THR A 170 9.19 -17.91 0.80
N ILE A 171 8.14 -18.33 0.09
CA ILE A 171 6.78 -17.86 0.34
C ILE A 171 6.19 -18.66 1.50
N ARG A 172 5.96 -17.98 2.64
CA ARG A 172 5.32 -18.57 3.81
C ARG A 172 3.80 -18.59 3.72
N ASP A 173 3.23 -17.49 3.25
CA ASP A 173 1.77 -17.33 3.04
C ASP A 173 1.52 -16.23 2.02
N ASN A 174 0.38 -16.32 1.33
CA ASN A 174 -0.11 -15.25 0.47
C ASN A 174 -1.63 -15.19 0.47
N ARG A 175 -2.17 -14.01 0.26
CA ARG A 175 -3.62 -13.78 0.13
C ARG A 175 -3.93 -12.75 -0.92
N LYS A 176 -4.99 -13.02 -1.67
CA LYS A 176 -5.68 -12.04 -2.50
C LYS A 176 -6.71 -11.31 -1.63
N TYR A 177 -6.89 -10.02 -1.85
CA TYR A 177 -7.85 -9.26 -1.06
C TYR A 177 -8.74 -8.39 -1.94
N LEU A 178 -9.94 -8.06 -1.39
CA LEU A 178 -11.04 -7.41 -2.10
C LEU A 178 -11.42 -8.21 -3.36
N CYS A 179 -11.83 -9.47 -3.13
CA CYS A 179 -12.17 -10.46 -4.16
C CYS A 179 -13.69 -10.57 -4.38
N ASP A 180 -14.43 -9.48 -4.23
CA ASP A 180 -15.88 -9.44 -4.36
C ASP A 180 -16.37 -8.19 -5.11
N LEU A 181 -17.68 -8.05 -5.29
CA LEU A 181 -18.27 -6.96 -6.07
C LEU A 181 -17.92 -5.54 -5.56
N ARG A 182 -17.40 -5.38 -4.34
CA ARG A 182 -16.90 -4.10 -3.85
C ARG A 182 -15.72 -3.58 -4.66
N LEU A 183 -15.02 -4.44 -5.39
CA LEU A 183 -14.01 -4.04 -6.37
C LEU A 183 -14.61 -3.12 -7.44
N PHE A 184 -15.80 -3.44 -7.95
CA PHE A 184 -16.46 -2.59 -8.96
C PHE A 184 -16.86 -1.23 -8.37
N ALA A 185 -17.34 -1.20 -7.13
CA ALA A 185 -17.61 0.06 -6.44
C ALA A 185 -16.33 0.90 -6.27
N LEU A 186 -15.20 0.27 -5.95
CA LEU A 186 -13.91 0.92 -5.87
C LEU A 186 -13.48 1.51 -7.22
N LEU A 187 -13.58 0.74 -8.32
CA LEU A 187 -13.21 1.19 -9.67
C LEU A 187 -14.12 2.32 -10.15
N ALA A 188 -15.43 2.25 -9.86
CA ALA A 188 -16.35 3.34 -10.13
C ALA A 188 -15.95 4.62 -9.39
N ASN A 189 -15.54 4.51 -8.12
CA ASN A 189 -15.05 5.66 -7.36
C ASN A 189 -13.75 6.24 -7.93
N ALA A 190 -12.82 5.40 -8.38
CA ALA A 190 -11.60 5.84 -9.04
C ALA A 190 -11.91 6.64 -10.32
N TYR A 191 -12.84 6.11 -11.13
CA TYR A 191 -13.31 6.80 -12.33
C TYR A 191 -13.96 8.17 -11.99
N ILE A 192 -14.91 8.20 -11.06
CA ILE A 192 -15.59 9.43 -10.61
C ILE A 192 -14.57 10.45 -10.11
N TYR A 193 -13.63 10.00 -9.26
CA TYR A 193 -12.59 10.84 -8.70
C TYR A 193 -11.75 11.49 -9.79
N LYS A 194 -11.24 10.71 -10.74
CA LYS A 194 -10.36 11.21 -11.81
C LYS A 194 -11.09 12.15 -12.77
N ILE A 195 -12.31 11.82 -13.18
CA ILE A 195 -13.09 12.68 -14.08
C ILE A 195 -13.42 14.02 -13.41
N ILE A 196 -13.92 14.00 -12.17
CA ILE A 196 -14.25 15.26 -11.49
C ILE A 196 -12.98 16.08 -11.22
N ARG A 197 -11.86 15.47 -10.86
CA ARG A 197 -10.59 16.16 -10.67
C ARG A 197 -10.04 16.77 -11.96
N LYS A 198 -10.29 16.15 -13.10
CA LYS A 198 -9.94 16.69 -14.42
C LYS A 198 -10.78 17.91 -14.79
N LEU A 199 -12.10 17.85 -14.52
CA LEU A 199 -13.03 18.94 -14.81
C LEU A 199 -12.91 20.11 -13.81
N ILE A 200 -12.66 19.81 -12.54
CA ILE A 200 -12.56 20.79 -11.44
C ILE A 200 -11.24 20.53 -10.67
N PRO A 201 -10.09 21.09 -11.15
CA PRO A 201 -8.76 20.74 -10.64
C PRO A 201 -8.42 21.29 -9.25
N ASN A 202 -9.30 22.05 -8.63
CA ASN A 202 -9.12 22.64 -7.30
C ASN A 202 -9.85 21.85 -6.19
N LYS A 203 -9.79 22.34 -4.95
CA LYS A 203 -10.42 21.70 -3.79
C LYS A 203 -11.96 21.66 -3.87
N MET A 204 -12.58 22.48 -4.71
CA MET A 204 -14.03 22.46 -4.92
C MET A 204 -14.54 21.12 -5.49
N SER A 205 -13.68 20.39 -6.21
CA SER A 205 -14.00 19.04 -6.70
C SER A 205 -14.51 18.10 -5.58
N TYR A 206 -14.01 18.27 -4.35
CA TYR A 206 -14.42 17.43 -3.22
C TYR A 206 -15.89 17.63 -2.81
N LEU A 207 -16.50 18.77 -3.15
CA LEU A 207 -17.95 18.99 -2.94
C LEU A 207 -18.80 18.01 -3.75
N PHE A 208 -18.28 17.53 -4.88
CA PHE A 208 -18.95 16.57 -5.76
C PHE A 208 -18.43 15.15 -5.53
N ILE A 209 -17.12 14.98 -5.38
CA ILE A 209 -16.50 13.66 -5.19
C ILE A 209 -17.04 12.99 -3.93
N LEU A 210 -17.00 13.67 -2.78
CA LEU A 210 -17.31 13.03 -1.52
C LEU A 210 -18.76 12.51 -1.43
N PRO A 211 -19.81 13.28 -1.80
CA PRO A 211 -21.17 12.75 -1.79
C PRO A 211 -21.37 11.55 -2.73
N LEU A 212 -20.85 11.63 -3.96
CA LEU A 212 -21.02 10.55 -4.95
C LEU A 212 -20.31 9.28 -4.51
N THR A 213 -19.05 9.41 -4.06
CA THR A 213 -18.29 8.25 -3.61
C THR A 213 -18.80 7.70 -2.27
N ALA A 214 -19.36 8.53 -1.39
CA ALA A 214 -20.01 8.07 -0.16
C ALA A 214 -21.26 7.23 -0.44
N ILE A 215 -22.11 7.67 -1.37
CA ILE A 215 -23.27 6.90 -1.81
C ILE A 215 -22.84 5.55 -2.38
N ASN A 216 -21.83 5.55 -3.28
CA ASN A 216 -21.33 4.33 -3.89
C ASN A 216 -20.66 3.40 -2.86
N ASN A 217 -19.90 3.94 -1.90
CA ASN A 217 -19.35 3.17 -0.80
C ASN A 217 -20.45 2.53 0.06
N PHE A 218 -21.51 3.28 0.36
CA PHE A 218 -22.66 2.76 1.12
C PHE A 218 -23.35 1.61 0.37
N LEU A 219 -23.67 1.81 -0.92
CA LEU A 219 -24.24 0.77 -1.78
C LEU A 219 -23.30 -0.43 -1.92
N GLY A 220 -21.98 -0.17 -2.03
CA GLY A 220 -20.96 -1.20 -2.10
C GLY A 220 -20.92 -2.12 -0.87
N HIS A 221 -21.42 -1.69 0.31
CA HIS A 221 -21.54 -2.56 1.48
C HIS A 221 -22.51 -3.73 1.25
N VAL A 222 -23.56 -3.54 0.45
CA VAL A 222 -24.49 -4.62 0.08
C VAL A 222 -23.77 -5.70 -0.73
N PHE A 223 -22.74 -5.32 -1.48
CA PHE A 223 -21.94 -6.25 -2.30
C PHE A 223 -21.11 -7.25 -1.47
N TYR A 224 -20.92 -7.01 -0.18
CA TYR A 224 -20.32 -7.99 0.72
C TYR A 224 -21.11 -9.29 0.84
N LEU A 225 -22.41 -9.25 0.57
CA LEU A 225 -23.29 -10.41 0.63
C LEU A 225 -23.12 -11.38 -0.56
N PHE A 226 -22.44 -10.93 -1.63
CA PHE A 226 -22.20 -11.76 -2.80
C PHE A 226 -20.96 -12.66 -2.62
N PRO A 227 -20.94 -13.83 -3.30
CA PRO A 227 -19.80 -14.73 -3.27
C PRO A 227 -18.50 -14.07 -3.70
N LYS A 228 -17.40 -14.52 -3.13
CA LYS A 228 -16.06 -14.10 -3.56
C LYS A 228 -15.67 -14.78 -4.88
N ASN A 229 -14.92 -14.07 -5.70
CA ASN A 229 -14.23 -14.60 -6.87
C ASN A 229 -12.74 -14.26 -6.74
N GLU A 230 -11.92 -15.27 -6.40
CA GLU A 230 -10.49 -15.07 -6.17
C GLU A 230 -9.68 -14.84 -7.46
N ASP A 231 -10.29 -14.97 -8.63
CA ASP A 231 -9.65 -14.63 -9.92
C ASP A 231 -9.84 -13.15 -10.28
N LEU A 232 -10.76 -12.47 -9.58
CA LEU A 232 -11.05 -11.05 -9.75
C LEU A 232 -10.85 -10.33 -8.41
N TYR A 233 -9.71 -9.67 -8.23
CA TYR A 233 -9.32 -9.11 -6.94
C TYR A 233 -8.51 -7.82 -7.09
N TYR A 234 -8.52 -6.98 -6.05
CA TYR A 234 -7.77 -5.72 -6.05
C TYR A 234 -6.26 -5.93 -5.94
N GLY A 235 -5.79 -6.73 -4.98
CA GLY A 235 -4.37 -6.86 -4.74
C GLY A 235 -3.97 -8.09 -3.94
N ASN A 236 -2.67 -8.25 -3.80
CA ASN A 236 -2.01 -9.38 -3.14
C ASN A 236 -1.28 -8.91 -1.89
N ILE A 237 -1.23 -9.75 -0.87
CA ILE A 237 -0.28 -9.65 0.24
C ILE A 237 0.52 -10.94 0.32
N PHE A 238 1.83 -10.81 0.45
CA PHE A 238 2.76 -11.93 0.62
C PHE A 238 3.51 -11.80 1.94
N HIS A 239 3.61 -12.91 2.65
CA HIS A 239 4.53 -13.10 3.76
C HIS A 239 5.67 -14.00 3.28
N LEU A 240 6.87 -13.46 3.29
CA LEU A 240 8.08 -14.04 2.73
C LEU A 240 9.12 -14.24 3.83
N LEU A 241 10.01 -15.21 3.63
CA LEU A 241 11.15 -15.48 4.49
C LEU A 241 12.45 -15.50 3.65
N LYS A 242 13.57 -15.08 4.25
CA LYS A 242 14.92 -15.41 3.78
C LYS A 242 15.39 -16.64 4.54
N GLU A 243 15.65 -17.74 3.86
CA GLU A 243 16.24 -18.94 4.45
C GLU A 243 17.74 -18.80 4.71
#